data_94cc97dab5ccb321cc24ee2a151524fd
#
_entry.id   94cc97dab5ccb321cc24ee2a151524fd
#
_cell.length_a   1.000
_cell.length_b   1.000
_cell.length_c   1.000
_cell.angle_alpha   90.00
_cell.angle_beta   90.00
_cell.angle_gamma   90.00
#
_symmetry.space_group_name_H-M   'P 1'
#
loop_
_entity.id
_entity.type
_entity.pdbx_description
1 polymer ?
#
loop_
_entity_poly.entity_id
_entity_poly.type
_entity_poly.pdbx_seq_one_letter_code
_entity_poly.pdbx_strand_id
1 'polypeptide(L)'
;KDVVSKLGETVYWAGPMRGAKYTINAQNVGAIYVRYLPNGKGISDTSPKYRVIATYKETNGYDATLAAGNQPNGVSFSKPDGDGVVYYNKNTPTNVYLAYKALPFQIEVFDPSADTALSMANDSNKIQAIK
;
A
#
# COMPACT_ATOMS: atom_id res chain seq x y z
N LYS A 1 3.27 3.96 16.23
CA LYS A 1 3.17 2.68 16.99
C LYS A 1 1.98 2.65 17.92
N ASP A 2 1.83 3.66 18.75
CA ASP A 2 0.73 3.70 19.71
C ASP A 2 -0.64 3.71 19.03
N VAL A 3 -0.76 4.40 17.89
CA VAL A 3 -2.01 4.44 17.14
C VAL A 3 -2.33 3.04 16.59
N VAL A 4 -1.35 2.33 16.07
CA VAL A 4 -1.52 0.98 15.53
C VAL A 4 -1.96 0.03 16.63
N SER A 5 -1.30 0.09 17.79
CA SER A 5 -1.64 -0.73 18.95
C SER A 5 -3.08 -0.47 19.42
N LYS A 6 -3.51 0.78 19.44
CA LYS A 6 -4.87 1.15 19.81
C LYS A 6 -5.93 0.69 18.82
N LEU A 7 -5.58 0.65 17.53
CA LEU A 7 -6.51 0.20 16.49
C LEU A 7 -6.72 -1.31 16.52
N GLY A 8 -5.77 -2.08 17.06
CA GLY A 8 -5.84 -3.53 17.10
C GLY A 8 -5.80 -4.15 15.70
N GLU A 9 -5.25 -3.46 14.71
CA GLU A 9 -5.22 -3.90 13.32
C GLU A 9 -3.80 -3.80 12.75
N THR A 10 -3.52 -4.63 11.74
CA THR A 10 -2.24 -4.56 11.02
C THR A 10 -2.26 -3.38 10.07
N VAL A 11 -1.22 -2.56 10.14
CA VAL A 11 -1.03 -1.40 9.27
C VAL A 11 0.31 -1.53 8.56
N TYR A 12 0.30 -1.37 7.25
CA TYR A 12 1.52 -1.42 6.44
C TYR A 12 1.96 -0.02 6.05
N TRP A 13 3.27 0.15 5.89
CA TRP A 13 3.86 1.42 5.46
C TRP A 13 5.13 1.15 4.65
N ALA A 14 5.66 2.19 4.03
CA ALA A 14 6.87 2.08 3.20
C ALA A 14 8.16 2.37 3.99
N GLY A 15 8.09 2.31 5.32
CA GLY A 15 9.20 2.68 6.18
C GLY A 15 9.39 4.19 6.28
N PRO A 16 10.39 4.65 7.04
CA PRO A 16 10.64 6.08 7.18
C PRO A 16 11.08 6.70 5.85
N MET A 17 10.63 7.93 5.63
CA MET A 17 11.02 8.73 4.47
C MET A 17 11.64 10.02 4.95
N ARG A 18 12.88 10.30 4.54
CA ARG A 18 13.60 11.48 4.96
C ARG A 18 12.87 12.75 4.52
N GLY A 19 12.69 13.69 5.45
CA GLY A 19 12.02 14.95 5.18
C GLY A 19 10.51 14.87 5.09
N ALA A 20 9.90 13.75 5.52
CA ALA A 20 8.45 13.59 5.48
C ALA A 20 7.88 13.37 6.88
N LYS A 21 6.65 13.84 7.06
CA LYS A 21 5.80 13.48 8.19
C LYS A 21 4.84 12.39 7.77
N TYR A 22 4.36 11.61 8.73
CA TYR A 22 3.42 10.53 8.45
C TYR A 22 2.11 10.80 9.16
N THR A 23 1.00 10.55 8.47
CA THR A 23 -0.32 10.56 9.09
C THR A 23 -0.96 9.19 8.90
N ILE A 24 -1.73 8.75 9.89
CA ILE A 24 -2.50 7.51 9.81
C ILE A 24 -3.97 7.89 9.89
N ASN A 25 -4.73 7.46 8.89
CA ASN A 25 -6.17 7.70 8.82
C ASN A 25 -6.89 6.37 8.79
N ALA A 26 -7.73 6.12 9.79
CA ALA A 26 -8.49 4.89 9.94
C ALA A 26 -10.00 5.18 10.04
N GLN A 27 -10.46 6.29 9.48
CA GLN A 27 -11.88 6.67 9.55
C GLN A 27 -12.79 5.78 8.73
N ASN A 28 -12.27 5.19 7.64
CA ASN A 28 -13.05 4.31 6.77
C ASN A 28 -13.00 2.89 7.31
N VAL A 29 -14.18 2.25 7.41
CA VAL A 29 -14.27 0.87 7.85
C VAL A 29 -13.50 -0.03 6.87
N GLY A 30 -12.59 -0.83 7.39
CA GLY A 30 -11.83 -1.79 6.59
C GLY A 30 -10.68 -1.19 5.79
N ALA A 31 -10.34 0.08 5.98
CA ALA A 31 -9.23 0.71 5.27
C ALA A 31 -8.43 1.62 6.19
N ILE A 32 -7.11 1.50 6.14
CA ILE A 32 -6.20 2.34 6.91
C ILE A 32 -5.16 2.91 5.96
N TYR A 33 -5.00 4.22 5.98
CA TYR A 33 -4.09 4.94 5.08
C TYR A 33 -2.93 5.53 5.86
N VAL A 34 -1.70 5.25 5.41
CA VAL A 34 -0.50 5.94 5.88
C VAL A 34 -0.09 6.90 4.77
N ARG A 35 -0.14 8.18 5.05
CA ARG A 35 0.12 9.23 4.08
C ARG A 35 1.44 9.90 4.43
N TYR A 36 2.26 10.14 3.42
CA TYR A 36 3.58 10.76 3.58
C TYR A 36 3.49 12.22 3.14
N LEU A 37 3.69 13.13 4.07
CA LEU A 37 3.63 14.56 3.81
C LEU A 37 5.04 15.11 3.73
N PRO A 38 5.42 15.73 2.59
CA PRO A 38 6.75 16.34 2.46
C PRO A 38 6.96 17.45 3.48
N ASN A 39 8.23 17.80 3.69
CA ASN A 39 8.62 18.84 4.62
C ASN A 39 7.86 20.15 4.33
N GLY A 40 7.31 20.77 5.37
CA GLY A 40 6.53 22.00 5.25
C GLY A 40 5.04 21.80 4.95
N LYS A 41 4.59 20.54 4.74
CA LYS A 41 3.18 20.25 4.50
C LYS A 41 2.52 19.73 5.78
N GLY A 42 1.27 20.09 5.98
CA GLY A 42 0.51 19.69 7.15
C GLY A 42 -0.60 18.72 6.82
N ILE A 43 -1.22 18.17 7.86
CA ILE A 43 -2.30 17.18 7.73
C ILE A 43 -3.50 17.71 6.93
N SER A 44 -3.71 19.03 6.92
CA SER A 44 -4.77 19.66 6.15
C SER A 44 -4.48 19.72 4.64
N ASP A 45 -3.25 19.43 4.23
CA ASP A 45 -2.90 19.39 2.81
C ASP A 45 -3.47 18.10 2.20
N THR A 46 -4.46 18.22 1.34
CA THR A 46 -5.18 17.10 0.73
C THR A 46 -4.71 16.76 -0.68
N SER A 47 -3.55 17.28 -1.10
CA SER A 47 -3.03 16.99 -2.44
C SER A 47 -2.96 15.49 -2.72
N PRO A 48 -3.46 15.02 -3.88
CA PRO A 48 -3.36 13.60 -4.25
C PRO A 48 -1.99 13.18 -4.75
N LYS A 49 -1.01 14.09 -4.73
CA LYS A 49 0.33 13.83 -5.27
C LYS A 49 1.27 13.17 -4.26
N TYR A 50 0.86 13.00 -3.02
CA TYR A 50 1.73 12.45 -1.99
C TYR A 50 1.62 10.95 -1.92
N ARG A 51 2.74 10.29 -1.53
CA ARG A 51 2.75 8.84 -1.34
C ARG A 51 1.73 8.42 -0.30
N VAL A 52 1.01 7.35 -0.58
CA VAL A 52 0.05 6.75 0.35
C VAL A 52 0.22 5.24 0.32
N ILE A 53 0.29 4.63 1.49
CA ILE A 53 0.22 3.19 1.64
C ILE A 53 -1.10 2.88 2.34
N ALA A 54 -1.99 2.18 1.65
CA ALA A 54 -3.29 1.80 2.19
C ALA A 54 -3.32 0.31 2.51
N THR A 55 -3.90 -0.04 3.65
CA THR A 55 -4.16 -1.42 4.02
C THR A 55 -5.66 -1.63 4.06
N TYR A 56 -6.15 -2.53 3.20
CA TYR A 56 -7.57 -2.87 3.13
C TYR A 56 -7.79 -4.25 3.73
N LYS A 57 -8.83 -4.40 4.53
CA LYS A 57 -9.27 -5.72 4.95
C LYS A 57 -9.92 -6.41 3.76
N GLU A 58 -9.39 -7.56 3.39
CA GLU A 58 -9.91 -8.33 2.27
C GLU A 58 -9.66 -9.81 2.54
N THR A 59 -10.72 -10.54 2.85
CA THR A 59 -10.62 -11.95 3.24
C THR A 59 -9.88 -12.78 2.19
N ASN A 60 -10.12 -12.53 0.91
CA ASN A 60 -9.49 -13.22 -0.20
C ASN A 60 -8.48 -12.33 -0.92
N GLY A 61 -7.72 -11.54 -0.16
CA GLY A 61 -6.81 -10.52 -0.72
C GLY A 61 -5.87 -11.08 -1.76
N TYR A 62 -5.21 -12.21 -1.50
CA TYR A 62 -4.28 -12.81 -2.45
C TYR A 62 -4.99 -13.20 -3.75
N ASP A 63 -6.08 -13.96 -3.64
CA ASP A 63 -6.79 -14.46 -4.81
C ASP A 63 -7.41 -13.32 -5.62
N ALA A 64 -7.98 -12.33 -4.95
CA ALA A 64 -8.59 -11.17 -5.62
C ALA A 64 -7.53 -10.35 -6.36
N THR A 65 -6.37 -10.14 -5.75
CA THR A 65 -5.29 -9.37 -6.35
C THR A 65 -4.70 -10.12 -7.55
N LEU A 66 -4.53 -11.42 -7.44
CA LEU A 66 -4.06 -12.25 -8.55
C LEU A 66 -5.05 -12.22 -9.72
N ALA A 67 -6.34 -12.39 -9.43
CA ALA A 67 -7.40 -12.41 -10.45
C ALA A 67 -7.54 -11.07 -11.17
N ALA A 68 -7.24 -9.95 -10.51
CA ALA A 68 -7.29 -8.64 -11.14
C ALA A 68 -6.35 -8.53 -12.35
N GLY A 69 -5.28 -9.30 -12.38
CA GLY A 69 -4.37 -9.34 -13.51
C GLY A 69 -4.99 -9.87 -14.79
N ASN A 70 -6.12 -10.57 -14.70
CA ASN A 70 -6.84 -11.10 -15.86
C ASN A 70 -7.81 -10.09 -16.48
N GLN A 71 -7.99 -8.93 -15.86
CA GLN A 71 -8.81 -7.86 -16.40
C GLN A 71 -8.08 -7.14 -17.54
N PRO A 72 -8.80 -6.45 -18.44
CA PRO A 72 -8.14 -5.66 -19.49
C PRO A 72 -7.13 -4.69 -18.88
N ASN A 73 -5.94 -4.64 -19.46
CA ASN A 73 -4.80 -3.83 -19.00
C ASN A 73 -4.27 -4.20 -17.60
N GLY A 74 -4.73 -5.31 -17.04
CA GLY A 74 -4.23 -5.80 -15.77
C GLY A 74 -2.92 -6.56 -15.94
N VAL A 75 -2.01 -6.41 -14.96
CA VAL A 75 -0.76 -7.15 -14.88
C VAL A 75 -0.62 -7.65 -13.45
N SER A 76 -0.44 -8.96 -13.28
CA SER A 76 -0.14 -9.53 -11.97
C SER A 76 1.04 -10.49 -12.09
N PHE A 77 1.85 -10.55 -11.03
CA PHE A 77 3.00 -11.46 -10.98
C PHE A 77 3.35 -11.74 -9.53
N SER A 78 4.02 -12.88 -9.32
CA SER A 78 4.48 -13.27 -7.99
C SER A 78 5.65 -12.41 -7.55
N LYS A 79 5.68 -12.05 -6.27
CA LYS A 79 6.85 -11.37 -5.71
C LYS A 79 8.05 -12.31 -5.69
N PRO A 80 9.28 -11.77 -5.82
CA PRO A 80 10.49 -12.61 -5.81
C PRO A 80 10.67 -13.46 -4.55
N ASP A 81 10.14 -13.03 -3.41
CA ASP A 81 10.22 -13.76 -2.15
C ASP A 81 9.19 -14.89 -2.01
N GLY A 82 8.29 -15.05 -2.97
CA GLY A 82 7.47 -16.25 -3.11
C GLY A 82 6.08 -16.22 -2.49
N ASP A 83 5.82 -15.41 -1.50
CA ASP A 83 4.55 -15.47 -0.75
C ASP A 83 3.55 -14.40 -1.14
N GLY A 84 3.91 -13.49 -2.01
CA GLY A 84 3.06 -12.38 -2.37
C GLY A 84 2.79 -12.29 -3.86
N VAL A 85 1.73 -11.55 -4.20
CA VAL A 85 1.38 -11.21 -5.58
C VAL A 85 1.31 -9.69 -5.69
N VAL A 86 1.78 -9.18 -6.83
CA VAL A 86 1.73 -7.76 -7.17
C VAL A 86 0.81 -7.59 -8.37
N TYR A 87 -0.02 -6.56 -8.34
CA TYR A 87 -0.93 -6.22 -9.43
C TYR A 87 -0.89 -4.73 -9.68
N TYR A 88 -0.95 -4.36 -10.96
CA TYR A 88 -1.25 -3.00 -11.36
C TYR A 88 -2.04 -2.99 -12.66
N ASN A 89 -2.71 -1.88 -12.93
CA ASN A 89 -3.40 -1.65 -14.20
C ASN A 89 -2.57 -0.67 -15.02
N LYS A 90 -2.35 -0.99 -16.29
CA LYS A 90 -1.53 -0.17 -17.18
C LYS A 90 -2.06 1.25 -17.37
N ASN A 91 -3.35 1.47 -17.13
CA ASN A 91 -3.97 2.78 -17.23
C ASN A 91 -3.76 3.63 -15.98
N THR A 92 -3.43 3.00 -14.85
CA THR A 92 -3.20 3.69 -13.57
C THR A 92 -1.96 3.12 -12.88
N PRO A 93 -0.78 3.21 -13.51
CA PRO A 93 0.42 2.51 -13.01
C PRO A 93 1.00 3.12 -11.74
N THR A 94 0.55 4.28 -11.29
CA THR A 94 0.96 4.87 -10.02
C THR A 94 0.33 4.18 -8.81
N ASN A 95 -0.70 3.36 -9.02
CA ASN A 95 -1.38 2.61 -7.97
C ASN A 95 -1.05 1.13 -8.15
N VAL A 96 -0.25 0.59 -7.25
CA VAL A 96 0.19 -0.81 -7.31
C VAL A 96 -0.36 -1.52 -6.08
N TYR A 97 -0.89 -2.71 -6.29
CA TYR A 97 -1.51 -3.50 -5.22
C TYR A 97 -0.67 -4.72 -4.95
N LEU A 98 -0.64 -5.14 -3.68
CA LEU A 98 0.00 -6.40 -3.32
C LEU A 98 -0.81 -7.09 -2.23
N ALA A 99 -0.65 -8.42 -2.17
CA ALA A 99 -1.28 -9.23 -1.15
C ALA A 99 -0.42 -10.45 -0.88
N TYR A 100 -0.57 -11.03 0.30
CA TYR A 100 0.19 -12.20 0.73
C TYR A 100 -0.74 -13.38 0.96
N LYS A 101 -0.26 -14.57 0.64
CA LYS A 101 -1.00 -15.81 0.91
C LYS A 101 -1.35 -15.91 2.39
N ALA A 102 -2.55 -16.38 2.67
CA ALA A 102 -3.05 -16.61 4.02
C ALA A 102 -3.23 -15.35 4.88
N LEU A 103 -3.07 -14.16 4.32
CA LEU A 103 -3.32 -12.91 5.03
C LEU A 103 -4.58 -12.22 4.49
N PRO A 104 -5.46 -11.75 5.39
CA PRO A 104 -6.75 -11.16 4.98
C PRO A 104 -6.62 -9.66 4.67
N PHE A 105 -5.61 -9.29 3.89
CA PHE A 105 -5.34 -7.89 3.56
C PHE A 105 -5.00 -7.74 2.09
N GLN A 106 -5.35 -6.58 1.54
CA GLN A 106 -4.78 -6.08 0.30
C GLN A 106 -4.12 -4.75 0.60
N ILE A 107 -2.92 -4.54 0.07
CA ILE A 107 -2.16 -3.31 0.29
C ILE A 107 -2.09 -2.56 -1.03
N GLU A 108 -2.37 -1.27 -0.98
CA GLU A 108 -2.22 -0.39 -2.14
C GLU A 108 -1.06 0.56 -1.90
N VAL A 109 -0.16 0.62 -2.87
CA VAL A 109 0.99 1.53 -2.88
C VAL A 109 0.73 2.58 -3.94
N PHE A 110 0.55 3.82 -3.52
CA PHE A 110 0.46 4.96 -4.42
C PHE A 110 1.71 5.81 -4.29
N ASP A 111 2.31 6.15 -5.43
CA ASP A 111 3.38 7.14 -5.51
C ASP A 111 3.22 7.88 -6.84
N PRO A 112 3.48 9.19 -6.90
CA PRO A 112 3.40 9.92 -8.17
C PRO A 112 4.35 9.39 -9.24
N SER A 113 5.40 8.65 -8.83
CA SER A 113 6.27 7.92 -9.75
C SER A 113 5.81 6.48 -9.86
N ALA A 114 5.34 6.05 -11.04
CA ALA A 114 4.90 4.67 -11.26
C ALA A 114 6.03 3.67 -11.02
N ASP A 115 7.24 3.98 -11.44
CA ASP A 115 8.39 3.11 -11.23
C ASP A 115 8.70 2.94 -9.74
N THR A 116 8.56 3.99 -8.97
CA THR A 116 8.77 3.94 -7.52
C THR A 116 7.68 3.12 -6.85
N ALA A 117 6.42 3.29 -7.24
CA ALA A 117 5.30 2.52 -6.68
C ALA A 117 5.51 1.03 -6.92
N LEU A 118 5.86 0.65 -8.14
CA LEU A 118 6.08 -0.77 -8.48
C LEU A 118 7.30 -1.33 -7.75
N SER A 119 8.38 -0.59 -7.69
CA SER A 119 9.61 -1.01 -7.01
C SER A 119 9.35 -1.26 -5.52
N MET A 120 8.62 -0.36 -4.85
CA MET A 120 8.30 -0.54 -3.43
C MET A 120 7.40 -1.75 -3.21
N ALA A 121 6.37 -1.92 -4.03
CA ALA A 121 5.44 -3.05 -3.87
C ALA A 121 6.15 -4.38 -4.08
N ASN A 122 7.11 -4.44 -4.98
CA ASN A 122 7.82 -5.66 -5.32
C ASN A 122 8.96 -5.99 -4.33
N ASP A 123 9.38 -5.04 -3.51
CA ASP A 123 10.48 -5.22 -2.55
C ASP A 123 9.91 -5.47 -1.16
N SER A 124 10.04 -6.69 -0.65
CA SER A 124 9.52 -7.07 0.66
C SER A 124 10.15 -6.31 1.82
N ASN A 125 11.29 -5.67 1.60
CA ASN A 125 11.94 -4.84 2.63
C ASN A 125 11.40 -3.41 2.66
N LYS A 126 10.64 -2.98 1.64
CA LYS A 126 10.11 -1.62 1.58
C LYS A 126 8.73 -1.51 2.21
N ILE A 127 7.82 -2.41 1.85
CA ILE A 127 6.48 -2.41 2.42
C ILE A 127 6.45 -3.39 3.59
N GLN A 128 6.22 -2.88 4.78
CA GLN A 128 6.32 -3.66 6.01
C GLN A 128 5.23 -3.25 6.99
N ALA A 129 4.89 -4.16 7.90
CA ALA A 129 3.95 -3.85 8.96
C ALA A 129 4.59 -2.92 9.98
N ILE A 130 3.80 -1.98 10.49
CA ILE A 130 4.25 -1.13 11.61
C ILE A 130 4.22 -1.99 12.88
N LYS A 131 5.31 -2.00 13.60
CA LYS A 131 5.46 -2.76 14.83
C LYS A 131 5.51 -1.89 16.06
#